data_5aa1087730e4d736d2cc2e2537639ba3
#
_entry.id   5aa1087730e4d736d2cc2e2537639ba3
#
_cell.length_a   1.000
_cell.length_b   1.000
_cell.length_c   1.000
_cell.angle_alpha   90.00
_cell.angle_beta   90.00
_cell.angle_gamma   90.00
#
_symmetry.space_group_name_H-M   'P 1'
#
loop_
_entity.id
_entity.type
_entity.pdbx_description
1 polymer ?
#
loop_
_entity_poly.entity_id
_entity_poly.type
_entity_poly.pdbx_seq_one_letter_code
_entity_poly.pdbx_strand_id
1 'polypeptide(L)'
;MKKGQVFEGVIEKVAFPNKGHITVDGKTVIVKNGVPGQKVRLSVNKVRSGRAEGRILGVLEKSPLECEPVCPHFADCGGCTYQNLSYEEQLHLKETQVKELLDGAIRDFGYEYVFEGIKESPNHYDYRNKMEFSFGDEVKDGPLALGMHKRGSFYDIVTVDGCRLTDGDFRKILRATLDYFTELGTPFYRKLQHTGYLRHLLVRKAARTGQILVSLVTTSQMDADLEGWKETLLKLPLEGSFAGILHTTNDSLADVVQSDRTEVLYGEEYFYEELLGLRFRISTFSFFQTNSLGAEVLYDTARSYVGDTKDQVIFDLYSGTGTIAQMLAPVAKKVIGVEIVEEAVKAAGENAKLNGLTNCEFIAGDVLKMLDTISDRPDFIVLDPPRDGIHPKALKRIIDYGVDRMIYISCKPTSLARDLEMLQGYGYRVERACCVDMFPWSANVETVCLLSKKP
;
A
#
# COMPACT_ATOMS: atom_id res chain seq x y z
N MET A 1 21.63 -28.19 11.45
CA MET A 1 20.58 -27.26 11.87
C MET A 1 19.24 -27.98 11.82
N LYS A 2 18.45 -27.93 12.93
CA LYS A 2 17.15 -28.59 13.06
C LYS A 2 16.10 -27.59 13.55
N LYS A 3 14.81 -27.84 13.26
CA LYS A 3 13.69 -27.06 13.79
C LYS A 3 13.75 -27.04 15.34
N GLY A 4 13.51 -25.88 15.93
CA GLY A 4 13.53 -25.66 17.40
C GLY A 4 14.92 -25.34 17.96
N GLN A 5 16.01 -25.51 17.21
CA GLN A 5 17.33 -25.11 17.69
C GLN A 5 17.41 -23.58 17.83
N VAL A 6 18.09 -23.14 18.87
CA VAL A 6 18.33 -21.74 19.18
C VAL A 6 19.78 -21.41 18.89
N PHE A 7 19.99 -20.27 18.23
CA PHE A 7 21.31 -19.75 17.87
C PHE A 7 21.41 -18.26 18.21
N GLU A 8 22.62 -17.76 18.23
CA GLU A 8 22.93 -16.33 18.26
C GLU A 8 23.71 -15.97 16.99
N GLY A 9 23.46 -14.79 16.45
CA GLY A 9 24.18 -14.32 15.26
C GLY A 9 23.85 -12.87 14.95
N VAL A 10 24.67 -12.29 14.07
CA VAL A 10 24.52 -10.91 13.61
C VAL A 10 23.74 -10.91 12.30
N ILE A 11 22.80 -9.99 12.15
CA ILE A 11 22.12 -9.74 10.89
C ILE A 11 23.08 -9.02 9.97
N GLU A 12 23.61 -9.73 8.97
CA GLU A 12 24.61 -9.22 8.03
C GLU A 12 24.03 -8.28 7.01
N LYS A 13 22.82 -8.61 6.50
CA LYS A 13 22.06 -7.79 5.58
C LYS A 13 20.56 -8.06 5.68
N VAL A 14 19.74 -7.14 5.18
CA VAL A 14 18.29 -7.30 5.08
C VAL A 14 17.87 -7.16 3.62
N ALA A 15 17.43 -8.26 3.02
CA ALA A 15 16.88 -8.29 1.67
C ALA A 15 15.39 -7.94 1.67
N PHE A 16 14.89 -7.49 0.53
CA PHE A 16 13.47 -7.11 0.37
C PHE A 16 12.51 -8.29 0.63
N PRO A 17 11.37 -8.08 1.28
CA PRO A 17 10.89 -6.81 1.87
C PRO A 17 11.40 -6.56 3.30
N ASN A 18 11.86 -7.52 4.01
CA ASN A 18 12.42 -7.45 5.38
C ASN A 18 12.93 -8.83 5.79
N LYS A 19 13.88 -9.36 5.02
CA LYS A 19 14.50 -10.67 5.24
C LYS A 19 15.93 -10.49 5.71
N GLY A 20 16.14 -10.51 7.04
CA GLY A 20 17.46 -10.50 7.64
C GLY A 20 18.19 -11.80 7.40
N HIS A 21 19.44 -11.74 6.92
CA HIS A 21 20.30 -12.87 6.67
C HIS A 21 21.33 -12.97 7.79
N ILE A 22 21.41 -14.14 8.39
CA ILE A 22 22.33 -14.48 9.48
C ILE A 22 23.09 -15.75 9.07
N THR A 23 24.42 -15.73 9.13
CA THR A 23 25.23 -16.93 8.91
C THR A 23 25.47 -17.65 10.25
N VAL A 24 25.02 -18.90 10.34
CA VAL A 24 25.24 -19.79 11.50
C VAL A 24 25.82 -21.10 11.00
N ASP A 25 26.99 -21.47 11.48
CA ASP A 25 27.72 -22.70 11.08
C ASP A 25 27.83 -22.85 9.54
N GLY A 26 28.13 -21.75 8.82
CA GLY A 26 28.26 -21.71 7.37
C GLY A 26 26.94 -21.84 6.59
N LYS A 27 25.78 -21.73 7.27
CA LYS A 27 24.45 -21.78 6.65
C LYS A 27 23.69 -20.49 6.89
N THR A 28 23.00 -20.01 5.86
CA THR A 28 22.16 -18.82 5.99
C THR A 28 20.82 -19.17 6.63
N VAL A 29 20.49 -18.43 7.70
CA VAL A 29 19.16 -18.39 8.34
C VAL A 29 18.49 -17.07 8.01
N ILE A 30 17.25 -17.12 7.51
CA ILE A 30 16.47 -15.93 7.20
C ILE A 30 15.54 -15.65 8.35
N VAL A 31 15.57 -14.43 8.86
CA VAL A 31 14.69 -13.92 9.91
C VAL A 31 13.90 -12.71 9.42
N LYS A 32 12.78 -12.40 10.08
CA LYS A 32 11.98 -11.19 9.81
C LYS A 32 12.14 -10.18 10.94
N ASN A 33 11.85 -8.91 10.63
CA ASN A 33 11.81 -7.80 11.60
C ASN A 33 13.16 -7.50 12.26
N GLY A 34 14.24 -7.71 11.55
CA GLY A 34 15.57 -7.35 12.02
C GLY A 34 16.17 -6.19 11.25
N VAL A 35 17.19 -5.58 11.83
CA VAL A 35 17.95 -4.46 11.28
C VAL A 35 19.39 -4.92 11.03
N PRO A 36 20.07 -4.49 9.94
CA PRO A 36 21.47 -4.83 9.71
C PRO A 36 22.34 -4.43 10.92
N GLY A 37 23.26 -5.30 11.33
CA GLY A 37 24.15 -5.08 12.47
C GLY A 37 23.59 -5.49 13.83
N GLN A 38 22.30 -5.84 13.95
CA GLN A 38 21.77 -6.39 15.20
C GLN A 38 22.34 -7.76 15.50
N LYS A 39 22.80 -7.99 16.72
CA LYS A 39 23.04 -9.34 17.24
C LYS A 39 21.77 -9.86 17.91
N VAL A 40 21.29 -10.96 17.45
CA VAL A 40 19.98 -11.51 17.86
C VAL A 40 20.11 -12.96 18.35
N ARG A 41 19.23 -13.34 19.26
CA ARG A 41 18.93 -14.73 19.57
C ARG A 41 17.74 -15.15 18.73
N LEU A 42 17.85 -16.25 18.02
CA LEU A 42 16.83 -16.74 17.10
C LEU A 42 16.54 -18.24 17.31
N SER A 43 15.32 -18.66 16.98
CA SER A 43 14.92 -20.06 16.91
C SER A 43 14.62 -20.45 15.47
N VAL A 44 15.12 -21.59 15.03
CA VAL A 44 14.87 -22.13 13.69
C VAL A 44 13.45 -22.69 13.63
N ASN A 45 12.63 -22.17 12.72
CA ASN A 45 11.25 -22.62 12.53
C ASN A 45 11.10 -23.66 11.43
N LYS A 46 11.93 -23.55 10.38
CA LYS A 46 11.82 -24.38 9.18
C LYS A 46 13.19 -24.56 8.51
N VAL A 47 13.42 -25.74 7.98
CA VAL A 47 14.58 -26.05 7.17
C VAL A 47 14.11 -26.73 5.89
N ARG A 48 14.46 -26.17 4.72
CA ARG A 48 14.17 -26.75 3.39
C ARG A 48 15.35 -26.50 2.44
N SER A 49 15.75 -27.53 1.70
CA SER A 49 16.71 -27.43 0.58
C SER A 49 17.94 -26.56 0.90
N GLY A 50 18.56 -26.74 2.08
CA GLY A 50 19.76 -26.00 2.48
C GLY A 50 19.51 -24.57 3.01
N ARG A 51 18.26 -24.06 3.01
CA ARG A 51 17.88 -22.78 3.59
C ARG A 51 17.12 -23.00 4.90
N ALA A 52 17.38 -22.15 5.88
CA ALA A 52 16.65 -22.15 7.15
C ALA A 52 15.90 -20.83 7.33
N GLU A 53 14.72 -20.91 7.91
CA GLU A 53 13.94 -19.76 8.35
C GLU A 53 13.87 -19.78 9.87
N GLY A 54 14.05 -18.63 10.50
CA GLY A 54 14.03 -18.47 11.94
C GLY A 54 13.14 -17.33 12.40
N ARG A 55 12.85 -17.33 13.70
CA ARG A 55 12.19 -16.23 14.39
C ARG A 55 13.14 -15.63 15.41
N ILE A 56 13.25 -14.32 15.43
CA ILE A 56 13.99 -13.59 16.46
C ILE A 56 13.26 -13.79 17.79
N LEU A 57 13.99 -14.24 18.81
CA LEU A 57 13.52 -14.39 20.19
C LEU A 57 13.82 -13.14 21.02
N GLY A 58 14.88 -12.41 20.64
CA GLY A 58 15.29 -11.18 21.29
C GLY A 58 16.51 -10.57 20.64
N VAL A 59 16.67 -9.27 20.77
CA VAL A 59 17.86 -8.52 20.39
C VAL A 59 18.82 -8.52 21.56
N LEU A 60 20.04 -9.02 21.35
CA LEU A 60 21.10 -9.08 22.37
C LEU A 60 21.95 -7.80 22.37
N GLU A 61 22.24 -7.29 21.16
CA GLU A 61 22.95 -6.04 20.98
C GLU A 61 22.26 -5.26 19.87
N LYS A 62 21.93 -3.98 20.14
CA LYS A 62 21.33 -3.08 19.13
C LYS A 62 22.33 -2.82 18.00
N SER A 63 21.81 -2.57 16.81
CA SER A 63 22.62 -2.07 15.69
C SER A 63 23.05 -0.61 15.97
N PRO A 64 24.26 -0.22 15.55
CA PRO A 64 24.64 1.20 15.56
C PRO A 64 23.72 2.12 14.73
N LEU A 65 22.95 1.56 13.79
CA LEU A 65 21.98 2.30 12.97
C LEU A 65 20.67 2.56 13.69
N GLU A 66 20.42 1.93 14.86
CA GLU A 66 19.15 2.06 15.54
C GLU A 66 19.02 3.38 16.31
N CYS A 67 17.83 3.94 16.24
CA CYS A 67 17.37 5.07 17.05
C CYS A 67 16.12 4.71 17.84
N GLU A 68 15.74 5.55 18.80
CA GLU A 68 14.50 5.35 19.55
C GLU A 68 13.29 5.69 18.67
N PRO A 69 12.28 4.79 18.60
CA PRO A 69 11.08 5.00 17.82
C PRO A 69 10.24 6.18 18.33
N VAL A 70 9.75 7.01 17.42
CA VAL A 70 8.86 8.12 17.77
C VAL A 70 7.44 7.63 18.10
N CYS A 71 6.99 6.54 17.49
CA CYS A 71 5.67 5.97 17.75
C CYS A 71 5.67 5.15 19.03
N PRO A 72 4.82 5.47 20.04
CA PRO A 72 4.78 4.75 21.31
C PRO A 72 4.32 3.28 21.15
N HIS A 73 3.65 2.95 20.04
CA HIS A 73 3.12 1.61 19.78
C HIS A 73 4.07 0.72 18.97
N PHE A 74 5.26 1.19 18.59
CA PHE A 74 6.14 0.46 17.65
C PHE A 74 6.52 -0.93 18.12
N ALA A 75 6.72 -1.12 19.40
CA ALA A 75 7.11 -2.43 19.97
C ALA A 75 6.02 -3.49 19.76
N ASP A 76 4.76 -3.12 19.92
CA ASP A 76 3.61 -4.03 19.93
C ASP A 76 2.82 -4.03 18.62
N CYS A 77 2.66 -2.88 17.97
CA CYS A 77 1.88 -2.73 16.75
C CYS A 77 2.59 -3.33 15.53
N GLY A 78 1.85 -4.09 14.71
CA GLY A 78 2.34 -4.69 13.46
C GLY A 78 2.44 -3.73 12.26
N GLY A 79 2.01 -2.47 12.39
CA GLY A 79 1.86 -1.54 11.26
C GLY A 79 3.16 -0.99 10.67
N CYS A 80 4.24 -0.89 11.46
CA CYS A 80 5.52 -0.34 11.04
C CYS A 80 6.66 -1.36 11.14
N THR A 81 7.68 -1.20 10.29
CA THR A 81 8.84 -2.10 10.24
C THR A 81 10.11 -1.41 10.72
N TYR A 82 10.33 -0.13 10.38
CA TYR A 82 11.62 0.55 10.49
C TYR A 82 11.60 1.83 11.33
N GLN A 83 10.66 2.01 12.26
CA GLN A 83 10.68 3.20 13.12
C GLN A 83 11.86 3.27 14.10
N ASN A 84 12.59 2.19 14.25
CA ASN A 84 13.86 2.13 14.98
C ASN A 84 15.10 2.41 14.13
N LEU A 85 14.92 2.90 12.90
CA LEU A 85 15.97 3.47 12.06
C LEU A 85 15.69 4.96 11.84
N SER A 86 16.74 5.76 11.56
CA SER A 86 16.52 7.11 11.04
C SER A 86 15.83 7.03 9.67
N TYR A 87 15.19 8.13 9.24
CA TYR A 87 14.55 8.14 7.93
C TYR A 87 15.54 7.94 6.78
N GLU A 88 16.72 8.52 6.90
CA GLU A 88 17.82 8.35 5.96
C GLU A 88 18.28 6.89 5.84
N GLU A 89 18.47 6.20 6.97
CA GLU A 89 18.89 4.81 6.99
C GLU A 89 17.85 3.87 6.38
N GLN A 90 16.55 4.12 6.61
CA GLN A 90 15.53 3.33 5.96
C GLN A 90 15.45 3.57 4.46
N LEU A 91 15.67 4.81 3.97
CA LEU A 91 15.75 5.12 2.55
C LEU A 91 16.92 4.37 1.91
N HIS A 92 18.11 4.48 2.50
CA HIS A 92 19.29 3.78 2.04
C HIS A 92 19.08 2.26 1.96
N LEU A 93 18.43 1.69 2.99
CA LEU A 93 18.10 0.26 3.01
C LEU A 93 17.15 -0.13 1.88
N LYS A 94 16.08 0.63 1.66
CA LYS A 94 15.10 0.40 0.59
C LYS A 94 15.74 0.53 -0.79
N GLU A 95 16.52 1.58 -1.01
CA GLU A 95 17.25 1.84 -2.23
C GLU A 95 18.18 0.69 -2.59
N THR A 96 19.03 0.28 -1.63
CA THR A 96 19.96 -0.83 -1.81
C THR A 96 19.24 -2.14 -2.15
N GLN A 97 18.13 -2.44 -1.45
CA GLN A 97 17.34 -3.65 -1.71
C GLN A 97 16.75 -3.68 -3.12
N VAL A 98 16.23 -2.56 -3.61
CA VAL A 98 15.67 -2.48 -4.97
C VAL A 98 16.77 -2.56 -6.01
N LYS A 99 17.86 -1.82 -5.80
CA LYS A 99 19.01 -1.85 -6.71
C LYS A 99 19.58 -3.25 -6.86
N GLU A 100 19.78 -3.98 -5.75
CA GLU A 100 20.24 -5.38 -5.80
C GLU A 100 19.30 -6.30 -6.63
N LEU A 101 17.99 -6.10 -6.53
CA LEU A 101 17.00 -6.86 -7.29
C LEU A 101 17.05 -6.53 -8.78
N LEU A 102 17.14 -5.26 -9.15
CA LEU A 102 17.24 -4.83 -10.54
C LEU A 102 18.57 -5.27 -11.17
N ASP A 103 19.69 -5.05 -10.48
CA ASP A 103 21.02 -5.49 -10.93
C ASP A 103 21.05 -7.03 -11.14
N GLY A 104 20.39 -7.77 -10.25
CA GLY A 104 20.25 -9.23 -10.39
C GLY A 104 19.46 -9.64 -11.62
N ALA A 105 18.35 -8.94 -11.91
CA ALA A 105 17.49 -9.23 -13.08
C ALA A 105 18.14 -8.81 -14.42
N ILE A 106 19.05 -7.84 -14.40
CA ILE A 106 19.68 -7.27 -15.60
C ILE A 106 21.01 -7.91 -15.92
N ARG A 107 21.69 -8.48 -14.93
CA ARG A 107 23.07 -9.00 -15.02
C ARG A 107 23.32 -9.90 -16.24
N ASP A 108 22.43 -10.85 -16.49
CA ASP A 108 22.61 -11.84 -17.54
C ASP A 108 22.35 -11.28 -18.95
N PHE A 109 21.80 -10.07 -19.03
CA PHE A 109 21.54 -9.37 -20.29
C PHE A 109 22.66 -8.39 -20.70
N GLY A 110 23.61 -8.10 -19.79
CA GLY A 110 24.87 -7.42 -20.09
C GLY A 110 24.75 -5.98 -20.59
N TYR A 111 23.82 -5.19 -20.06
CA TYR A 111 23.69 -3.75 -20.35
C TYR A 111 23.63 -2.94 -19.06
N GLU A 112 23.92 -1.66 -19.17
CA GLU A 112 23.82 -0.69 -18.07
C GLU A 112 22.51 0.10 -18.17
N TYR A 113 22.02 0.57 -17.02
CA TYR A 113 20.86 1.44 -16.89
C TYR A 113 21.15 2.56 -15.88
N VAL A 114 20.36 3.62 -15.92
CA VAL A 114 20.50 4.72 -14.96
C VAL A 114 19.60 4.42 -13.75
N PHE A 115 20.24 4.20 -12.60
CA PHE A 115 19.52 4.13 -11.33
C PHE A 115 19.56 5.47 -10.63
N GLU A 116 18.41 6.13 -10.45
CA GLU A 116 18.29 7.51 -9.94
C GLU A 116 18.14 7.58 -8.42
N GLY A 117 18.29 6.44 -7.74
CA GLY A 117 18.13 6.37 -6.29
C GLY A 117 16.67 6.33 -5.83
N ILE A 118 16.42 6.85 -4.62
CA ILE A 118 15.09 6.88 -3.99
C ILE A 118 14.65 8.32 -3.71
N LYS A 119 13.43 8.65 -4.13
CA LYS A 119 12.77 9.92 -3.78
C LYS A 119 12.05 9.77 -2.46
N GLU A 120 12.20 10.76 -1.61
CA GLU A 120 11.59 10.83 -0.28
C GLU A 120 10.07 11.07 -0.36
N SER A 121 9.37 10.65 0.69
CA SER A 121 8.01 11.12 0.94
C SER A 121 8.04 12.57 1.42
N PRO A 122 7.18 13.47 0.93
CA PRO A 122 7.11 14.85 1.42
C PRO A 122 6.87 14.96 2.93
N ASN A 123 6.09 14.02 3.47
CA ASN A 123 5.85 13.88 4.90
C ASN A 123 6.31 12.50 5.36
N HIS A 124 7.12 12.45 6.44
CA HIS A 124 7.58 11.20 7.02
C HIS A 124 6.61 10.66 8.07
N TYR A 125 5.84 11.55 8.69
CA TYR A 125 4.79 11.27 9.66
C TYR A 125 3.49 11.91 9.21
N ASP A 126 2.38 11.50 9.81
CA ASP A 126 1.04 12.04 9.58
C ASP A 126 0.65 12.10 8.08
N TYR A 127 1.23 11.21 7.27
CA TYR A 127 1.06 11.17 5.82
C TYR A 127 -0.10 10.30 5.35
N ARG A 128 -0.52 9.36 6.21
CA ARG A 128 -1.46 8.31 5.81
C ARG A 128 -2.88 8.85 5.80
N ASN A 129 -3.50 8.82 4.64
CA ASN A 129 -4.82 9.37 4.39
C ASN A 129 -5.99 8.37 4.54
N LYS A 130 -5.68 7.08 4.81
CA LYS A 130 -6.67 6.01 5.04
C LYS A 130 -6.18 5.05 6.10
N MET A 131 -7.02 4.78 7.09
CA MET A 131 -6.80 3.73 8.08
C MET A 131 -8.05 2.89 8.26
N GLU A 132 -7.83 1.59 8.41
CA GLU A 132 -8.81 0.59 8.76
C GLU A 132 -8.43 0.05 10.14
N PHE A 133 -9.02 0.61 11.18
CA PHE A 133 -8.81 0.15 12.55
C PHE A 133 -9.74 -1.02 12.83
N SER A 134 -9.24 -2.06 13.50
CA SER A 134 -10.04 -3.21 13.93
C SER A 134 -10.46 -3.07 15.38
N PHE A 135 -11.70 -3.45 15.69
CA PHE A 135 -12.12 -3.71 17.06
C PHE A 135 -11.68 -5.09 17.52
N GLY A 136 -11.34 -5.21 18.79
CA GLY A 136 -10.90 -6.45 19.40
C GLY A 136 -10.54 -6.28 20.87
N ASP A 137 -9.65 -7.14 21.35
CA ASP A 137 -8.99 -7.05 22.65
C ASP A 137 -7.48 -7.21 22.48
N GLU A 138 -6.71 -6.62 23.39
CA GLU A 138 -5.24 -6.75 23.37
C GLU A 138 -4.77 -8.08 23.97
N VAL A 139 -5.54 -8.59 24.89
CA VAL A 139 -5.39 -9.89 25.51
C VAL A 139 -6.77 -10.53 25.57
N LYS A 140 -6.83 -11.84 25.41
CA LYS A 140 -8.10 -12.59 25.40
C LYS A 140 -9.00 -12.20 26.57
N ASP A 141 -10.25 -11.84 26.28
CA ASP A 141 -11.28 -11.40 27.22
C ASP A 141 -10.90 -10.11 28.00
N GLY A 142 -9.98 -9.32 27.46
CA GLY A 142 -9.59 -8.01 27.95
C GLY A 142 -10.60 -6.91 27.60
N PRO A 143 -10.28 -5.64 27.97
CA PRO A 143 -11.11 -4.50 27.59
C PRO A 143 -11.17 -4.31 26.08
N LEU A 144 -12.25 -3.64 25.59
CA LEU A 144 -12.39 -3.27 24.20
C LEU A 144 -11.20 -2.45 23.74
N ALA A 145 -10.62 -2.84 22.62
CA ALA A 145 -9.53 -2.14 21.94
C ALA A 145 -9.96 -1.75 20.52
N LEU A 146 -9.43 -0.64 20.01
CA LEU A 146 -9.61 -0.20 18.62
C LEU A 146 -8.27 0.22 18.06
N GLY A 147 -7.79 -0.47 17.02
CA GLY A 147 -6.49 -0.15 16.47
C GLY A 147 -5.98 -1.16 15.46
N MET A 148 -4.75 -1.59 15.63
CA MET A 148 -4.03 -2.45 14.68
C MET A 148 -3.70 -3.80 15.30
N HIS A 149 -3.56 -4.81 14.45
CA HIS A 149 -3.10 -6.12 14.90
C HIS A 149 -1.74 -6.04 15.59
N LYS A 150 -1.64 -6.73 16.73
CA LYS A 150 -0.39 -6.88 17.48
C LYS A 150 0.65 -7.61 16.63
N ARG A 151 1.88 -7.21 16.73
CA ARG A 151 2.99 -7.82 15.99
C ARG A 151 3.08 -9.32 16.26
N GLY A 152 2.89 -10.12 15.20
CA GLY A 152 2.95 -11.59 15.30
C GLY A 152 1.66 -12.25 15.80
N SER A 153 0.59 -11.50 16.03
CA SER A 153 -0.75 -12.02 16.34
C SER A 153 -1.75 -11.70 15.23
N PHE A 154 -2.73 -12.61 15.04
CA PHE A 154 -3.87 -12.42 14.14
C PHE A 154 -5.14 -11.95 14.86
N TYR A 155 -5.17 -12.05 16.18
CA TYR A 155 -6.38 -11.82 16.96
C TYR A 155 -6.25 -10.59 17.85
N ASP A 156 -5.09 -10.38 18.45
CA ASP A 156 -4.87 -9.33 19.42
C ASP A 156 -4.78 -7.96 18.74
N ILE A 157 -5.51 -6.98 19.26
CA ILE A 157 -5.59 -5.61 18.74
C ILE A 157 -4.94 -4.67 19.74
N VAL A 158 -3.96 -3.90 19.27
CA VAL A 158 -3.33 -2.82 20.04
C VAL A 158 -4.06 -1.52 19.73
N THR A 159 -4.53 -0.83 20.76
CA THR A 159 -5.07 0.53 20.61
C THR A 159 -3.97 1.49 20.17
N VAL A 160 -4.17 2.19 19.04
CA VAL A 160 -3.13 3.00 18.39
C VAL A 160 -3.47 4.50 18.36
N ASP A 161 -3.96 5.01 19.46
CA ASP A 161 -4.35 6.43 19.65
C ASP A 161 -3.17 7.42 19.64
N GLY A 162 -1.93 6.93 19.66
CA GLY A 162 -0.68 7.68 19.47
C GLY A 162 0.02 7.40 18.11
N CYS A 163 -0.68 6.81 17.14
CA CYS A 163 -0.10 6.44 15.84
C CYS A 163 0.51 7.65 15.12
N ARG A 164 1.76 7.52 14.68
CA ARG A 164 2.49 8.61 14.00
C ARG A 164 2.40 8.54 12.47
N LEU A 165 1.72 7.53 11.92
CA LEU A 165 1.44 7.50 10.48
C LEU A 165 0.24 8.38 10.10
N THR A 166 -0.68 8.60 11.05
CA THR A 166 -1.91 9.36 10.87
C THR A 166 -1.87 10.66 11.67
N ASP A 167 -2.53 11.69 11.19
CA ASP A 167 -2.61 12.98 11.85
C ASP A 167 -3.51 12.96 13.12
N GLY A 168 -3.64 14.15 13.77
CA GLY A 168 -4.38 14.31 15.01
C GLY A 168 -5.86 13.97 14.88
N ASP A 169 -6.48 14.20 13.73
CA ASP A 169 -7.90 13.95 13.53
C ASP A 169 -8.22 12.46 13.58
N PHE A 170 -7.40 11.61 12.94
CA PHE A 170 -7.56 10.16 13.05
C PHE A 170 -7.48 9.67 14.49
N ARG A 171 -6.53 10.19 15.26
CA ARG A 171 -6.31 9.80 16.66
C ARG A 171 -7.48 10.22 17.55
N LYS A 172 -8.03 11.43 17.33
CA LYS A 172 -9.21 11.93 18.04
C LYS A 172 -10.47 11.11 17.70
N ILE A 173 -10.69 10.81 16.41
CA ILE A 173 -11.83 10.01 15.95
C ILE A 173 -11.75 8.59 16.53
N LEU A 174 -10.57 7.95 16.47
CA LEU A 174 -10.35 6.62 17.05
C LEU A 174 -10.66 6.62 18.54
N ARG A 175 -10.10 7.58 19.30
CA ARG A 175 -10.27 7.64 20.75
C ARG A 175 -11.72 7.86 21.14
N ALA A 176 -12.41 8.85 20.53
CA ALA A 176 -13.81 9.13 20.78
C ALA A 176 -14.71 7.93 20.45
N THR A 177 -14.43 7.22 19.35
CA THR A 177 -15.19 6.02 18.98
C THR A 177 -14.96 4.88 19.98
N LEU A 178 -13.74 4.66 20.40
CA LEU A 178 -13.42 3.61 21.39
C LEU A 178 -14.08 3.91 22.73
N ASP A 179 -13.97 5.13 23.22
CA ASP A 179 -14.55 5.55 24.51
C ASP A 179 -16.08 5.41 24.48
N TYR A 180 -16.73 5.87 23.41
CA TYR A 180 -18.17 5.77 23.23
C TYR A 180 -18.70 4.33 23.34
N PHE A 181 -18.12 3.40 22.57
CA PHE A 181 -18.59 2.01 22.57
C PHE A 181 -18.11 1.22 23.79
N THR A 182 -17.04 1.65 24.45
CA THR A 182 -16.64 1.11 25.76
C THR A 182 -17.65 1.46 26.83
N GLU A 183 -18.12 2.71 26.89
CA GLU A 183 -19.14 3.18 27.83
C GLU A 183 -20.49 2.46 27.63
N LEU A 184 -20.87 2.23 26.37
CA LEU A 184 -22.08 1.45 26.03
C LEU A 184 -21.93 -0.06 26.28
N GLY A 185 -20.72 -0.56 26.56
CA GLY A 185 -20.46 -2.00 26.71
C GLY A 185 -20.72 -2.81 25.43
N THR A 186 -20.59 -2.19 24.25
CA THR A 186 -20.89 -2.82 22.96
C THR A 186 -19.83 -3.88 22.61
N PRO A 187 -20.24 -5.13 22.32
CA PRO A 187 -19.28 -6.20 22.04
C PRO A 187 -18.70 -6.08 20.64
N PHE A 188 -17.39 -6.37 20.51
CA PHE A 188 -16.77 -6.55 19.19
C PHE A 188 -17.09 -7.93 18.60
N TYR A 189 -16.97 -8.03 17.26
CA TYR A 189 -17.18 -9.30 16.53
C TYR A 189 -16.02 -10.27 16.75
N ARG A 190 -16.32 -11.41 17.37
CA ARG A 190 -15.36 -12.49 17.63
C ARG A 190 -15.26 -13.41 16.43
N LYS A 191 -14.16 -13.34 15.71
CA LYS A 191 -13.93 -14.05 14.43
C LYS A 191 -14.06 -15.58 14.51
N LEU A 192 -13.76 -16.19 15.67
CA LEU A 192 -13.87 -17.65 15.87
C LEU A 192 -15.27 -18.11 16.24
N GLN A 193 -16.03 -17.29 16.95
CA GLN A 193 -17.39 -17.58 17.39
C GLN A 193 -18.43 -17.07 16.40
N HIS A 194 -18.03 -16.16 15.49
CA HIS A 194 -18.92 -15.46 14.55
C HIS A 194 -20.05 -14.70 15.25
N THR A 195 -19.77 -14.12 16.41
CA THR A 195 -20.74 -13.37 17.22
C THR A 195 -20.18 -12.03 17.65
N GLY A 196 -21.03 -11.02 17.81
CA GLY A 196 -20.67 -9.66 18.23
C GLY A 196 -21.02 -8.62 17.17
N TYR A 197 -20.79 -7.36 17.46
CA TYR A 197 -21.27 -6.24 16.67
C TYR A 197 -20.15 -5.47 15.97
N LEU A 198 -19.23 -4.84 16.73
CA LEU A 198 -18.20 -3.95 16.21
C LEU A 198 -17.12 -4.70 15.43
N ARG A 199 -16.84 -4.29 14.19
CA ARG A 199 -15.82 -4.92 13.34
C ARG A 199 -14.65 -3.98 13.07
N HIS A 200 -14.91 -2.87 12.39
CA HIS A 200 -13.87 -1.95 11.96
C HIS A 200 -14.33 -0.49 12.05
N LEU A 201 -13.36 0.41 12.19
CA LEU A 201 -13.53 1.83 11.98
C LEU A 201 -12.64 2.25 10.81
N LEU A 202 -13.25 2.65 9.70
CA LEU A 202 -12.56 3.16 8.54
C LEU A 202 -12.56 4.67 8.58
N VAL A 203 -11.38 5.28 8.54
CA VAL A 203 -11.21 6.73 8.48
C VAL A 203 -10.41 7.09 7.24
N ARG A 204 -10.87 8.06 6.48
CA ARG A 204 -10.17 8.70 5.36
C ARG A 204 -10.13 10.19 5.56
N LYS A 205 -9.01 10.82 5.21
CA LYS A 205 -8.87 12.27 5.23
C LYS A 205 -8.08 12.72 4.00
N ALA A 206 -8.64 13.66 3.27
CA ALA A 206 -7.95 14.30 2.16
C ALA A 206 -6.78 15.15 2.66
N ALA A 207 -5.62 15.01 2.03
CA ALA A 207 -4.42 15.76 2.39
C ALA A 207 -4.52 17.24 1.98
N ARG A 208 -5.18 17.53 0.86
CA ARG A 208 -5.31 18.89 0.31
C ARG A 208 -6.60 19.57 0.74
N THR A 209 -7.74 18.90 0.71
CA THR A 209 -9.02 19.52 1.04
C THR A 209 -9.37 19.45 2.52
N GLY A 210 -8.70 18.60 3.30
CA GLY A 210 -9.00 18.36 4.71
C GLY A 210 -10.33 17.67 4.98
N GLN A 211 -11.04 17.21 3.95
CA GLN A 211 -12.32 16.51 4.09
C GLN A 211 -12.12 15.12 4.71
N ILE A 212 -12.98 14.76 5.65
CA ILE A 212 -12.92 13.51 6.42
C ILE A 212 -14.15 12.66 6.12
N LEU A 213 -13.93 11.39 5.80
CA LEU A 213 -14.97 10.38 5.65
C LEU A 213 -14.72 9.27 6.67
N VAL A 214 -15.72 8.98 7.50
CA VAL A 214 -15.66 7.94 8.53
C VAL A 214 -16.73 6.90 8.27
N SER A 215 -16.41 5.63 8.38
CA SER A 215 -17.38 4.54 8.34
C SER A 215 -17.16 3.59 9.51
N LEU A 216 -18.17 3.39 10.32
CA LEU A 216 -18.23 2.32 11.30
C LEU A 216 -18.74 1.06 10.61
N VAL A 217 -17.98 -0.01 10.69
CA VAL A 217 -18.34 -1.32 10.13
C VAL A 217 -18.77 -2.25 11.25
N THR A 218 -19.98 -2.78 11.15
CA THR A 218 -20.57 -3.68 12.16
C THR A 218 -21.18 -4.92 11.51
N THR A 219 -21.63 -5.86 12.32
CA THR A 219 -22.55 -6.91 11.87
C THR A 219 -23.99 -6.47 11.98
N SER A 220 -24.93 -7.22 11.42
CA SER A 220 -26.38 -7.05 11.61
C SER A 220 -26.92 -7.76 12.87
N GLN A 221 -26.05 -8.33 13.72
CA GLN A 221 -26.48 -9.22 14.84
C GLN A 221 -27.11 -8.46 16.03
N MET A 222 -26.90 -7.15 16.11
CA MET A 222 -27.52 -6.29 17.13
C MET A 222 -27.55 -4.83 16.65
N ASP A 223 -28.23 -3.99 17.39
CA ASP A 223 -28.28 -2.55 17.18
C ASP A 223 -27.52 -1.82 18.29
N ALA A 224 -27.01 -0.64 17.98
CA ALA A 224 -26.39 0.27 18.94
C ALA A 224 -26.86 1.71 18.66
N ASP A 225 -26.65 2.62 19.62
CA ASP A 225 -26.93 4.03 19.44
C ASP A 225 -25.90 4.69 18.52
N LEU A 226 -26.17 4.65 17.21
CA LEU A 226 -25.33 5.27 16.19
C LEU A 226 -25.56 6.77 16.08
N GLU A 227 -26.74 7.25 16.49
CA GLU A 227 -27.04 8.69 16.54
C GLU A 227 -26.16 9.39 17.58
N GLY A 228 -26.09 8.85 18.81
CA GLY A 228 -25.21 9.35 19.86
C GLY A 228 -23.72 9.28 19.47
N TRP A 229 -23.30 8.22 18.77
CA TRP A 229 -21.94 8.12 18.24
C TRP A 229 -21.65 9.24 17.22
N LYS A 230 -22.51 9.45 16.25
CA LYS A 230 -22.40 10.53 15.27
C LYS A 230 -22.30 11.91 15.97
N GLU A 231 -23.19 12.18 16.91
CA GLU A 231 -23.19 13.45 17.68
C GLU A 231 -21.88 13.63 18.47
N THR A 232 -21.30 12.54 18.97
CA THR A 232 -20.00 12.55 19.65
C THR A 232 -18.88 12.95 18.69
N LEU A 233 -18.87 12.38 17.49
CA LEU A 233 -17.87 12.73 16.47
C LEU A 233 -17.98 14.18 16.02
N LEU A 234 -19.20 14.67 15.77
CA LEU A 234 -19.45 16.03 15.29
C LEU A 234 -19.00 17.12 16.28
N LYS A 235 -18.83 16.80 17.56
CA LYS A 235 -18.33 17.72 18.60
C LYS A 235 -16.80 17.75 18.72
N LEU A 236 -16.08 16.89 17.99
CA LEU A 236 -14.62 16.81 18.08
C LEU A 236 -13.97 18.08 17.50
N PRO A 237 -12.96 18.62 18.17
CA PRO A 237 -12.17 19.75 17.67
C PRO A 237 -11.15 19.25 16.63
N LEU A 238 -11.62 18.98 15.42
CA LEU A 238 -10.81 18.50 14.30
C LEU A 238 -10.19 19.68 13.53
N GLU A 239 -9.05 19.43 12.89
CA GLU A 239 -8.46 20.37 11.92
C GLU A 239 -9.18 20.30 10.57
N GLY A 240 -9.59 19.09 10.16
CA GLY A 240 -10.43 18.87 8.98
C GLY A 240 -11.91 19.00 9.27
N SER A 241 -12.73 18.68 8.29
CA SER A 241 -14.19 18.71 8.39
C SER A 241 -14.80 17.41 7.88
N PHE A 242 -15.83 16.90 8.54
CA PHE A 242 -16.55 15.74 8.06
C PHE A 242 -17.24 16.03 6.73
N ALA A 243 -16.88 15.29 5.69
CA ALA A 243 -17.65 15.16 4.46
C ALA A 243 -18.77 14.15 4.66
N GLY A 244 -18.53 13.09 5.45
CA GLY A 244 -19.55 12.11 5.78
C GLY A 244 -19.19 11.24 6.97
N ILE A 245 -20.24 10.79 7.67
CA ILE A 245 -20.18 9.75 8.71
C ILE A 245 -21.16 8.66 8.30
N LEU A 246 -20.67 7.44 8.17
CA LEU A 246 -21.37 6.32 7.59
C LEU A 246 -21.45 5.15 8.56
N HIS A 247 -22.50 4.35 8.42
CA HIS A 247 -22.60 3.02 9.00
C HIS A 247 -22.62 1.97 7.91
N THR A 248 -21.73 1.00 7.99
CA THR A 248 -21.63 -0.09 7.03
C THR A 248 -21.90 -1.42 7.73
N THR A 249 -22.88 -2.18 7.25
CA THR A 249 -23.12 -3.55 7.67
C THR A 249 -22.23 -4.48 6.85
N ASN A 250 -21.61 -5.45 7.54
CA ASN A 250 -20.79 -6.49 6.94
C ASN A 250 -20.94 -7.80 7.72
N ASP A 251 -21.68 -8.75 7.17
CA ASP A 251 -21.94 -10.06 7.78
C ASP A 251 -21.03 -11.18 7.22
N SER A 252 -20.03 -10.82 6.42
CA SER A 252 -19.03 -11.77 5.91
C SER A 252 -18.32 -12.48 7.06
N LEU A 253 -18.15 -13.80 6.95
CA LEU A 253 -17.34 -14.58 7.89
C LEU A 253 -15.84 -14.26 7.74
N ALA A 254 -15.42 -13.81 6.56
CA ALA A 254 -14.05 -13.37 6.32
C ALA A 254 -13.77 -12.05 7.02
N ASP A 255 -12.52 -11.88 7.46
CA ASP A 255 -12.04 -10.62 8.04
C ASP A 255 -11.62 -9.65 6.93
N VAL A 256 -12.61 -9.19 6.20
CA VAL A 256 -12.45 -8.23 5.09
C VAL A 256 -13.32 -7.01 5.33
N VAL A 257 -12.80 -5.85 5.00
CA VAL A 257 -13.54 -4.59 5.05
C VAL A 257 -14.29 -4.44 3.72
N GLN A 258 -15.55 -4.86 3.73
CA GLN A 258 -16.48 -4.76 2.59
C GLN A 258 -17.84 -4.29 3.09
N SER A 259 -18.74 -3.97 2.16
CA SER A 259 -20.08 -3.49 2.45
C SER A 259 -21.14 -4.44 1.89
N ASP A 260 -22.03 -4.91 2.75
CA ASP A 260 -23.31 -5.49 2.33
C ASP A 260 -24.37 -4.40 2.18
N ARG A 261 -24.32 -3.38 3.06
CA ARG A 261 -25.15 -2.18 3.05
C ARG A 261 -24.40 -1.02 3.70
N THR A 262 -24.50 0.18 3.14
CA THR A 262 -24.02 1.42 3.75
C THR A 262 -25.17 2.41 3.93
N GLU A 263 -25.23 3.03 5.10
CA GLU A 263 -26.16 4.11 5.46
C GLU A 263 -25.38 5.38 5.75
N VAL A 264 -25.87 6.51 5.25
CA VAL A 264 -25.32 7.83 5.52
C VAL A 264 -25.97 8.39 6.79
N LEU A 265 -25.19 8.52 7.87
CA LEU A 265 -25.64 9.13 9.13
C LEU A 265 -25.49 10.65 9.09
N TYR A 266 -24.50 11.15 8.33
CA TYR A 266 -24.25 12.58 8.14
C TYR A 266 -23.51 12.81 6.82
N GLY A 267 -23.85 13.88 6.12
CA GLY A 267 -23.17 14.38 4.92
C GLY A 267 -23.30 13.43 3.72
N GLU A 268 -22.19 13.14 3.08
CA GLU A 268 -22.08 12.39 1.82
C GLU A 268 -21.32 11.07 2.01
N GLU A 269 -21.50 10.13 1.08
CA GLU A 269 -20.74 8.86 1.06
C GLU A 269 -19.36 8.96 0.40
N TYR A 270 -18.93 10.16 0.07
CA TYR A 270 -17.67 10.47 -0.60
C TYR A 270 -17.05 11.77 -0.09
N PHE A 271 -15.79 11.96 -0.43
CA PHE A 271 -15.07 13.21 -0.24
C PHE A 271 -14.21 13.51 -1.47
N TYR A 272 -13.64 14.71 -1.52
CA TYR A 272 -12.75 15.11 -2.59
C TYR A 272 -11.30 15.24 -2.12
N GLU A 273 -10.40 14.70 -2.92
CA GLU A 273 -8.95 14.92 -2.80
C GLU A 273 -8.42 15.59 -4.05
N GLU A 274 -7.31 16.30 -3.92
CA GLU A 274 -6.62 16.94 -5.04
C GLU A 274 -5.21 16.38 -5.19
N LEU A 275 -4.84 15.95 -6.41
CA LEU A 275 -3.51 15.49 -6.77
C LEU A 275 -3.06 16.18 -8.05
N LEU A 276 -1.89 16.83 -8.02
CA LEU A 276 -1.27 17.49 -9.18
C LEU A 276 -2.25 18.39 -9.96
N GLY A 277 -3.14 19.09 -9.25
CA GLY A 277 -4.13 20.00 -9.83
C GLY A 277 -5.41 19.32 -10.36
N LEU A 278 -5.54 18.01 -10.25
CA LEU A 278 -6.75 17.26 -10.56
C LEU A 278 -7.54 16.93 -9.30
N ARG A 279 -8.87 16.96 -9.43
CA ARG A 279 -9.78 16.66 -8.34
C ARG A 279 -10.38 15.27 -8.47
N PHE A 280 -10.36 14.49 -7.39
CA PHE A 280 -10.86 13.12 -7.37
C PHE A 280 -11.96 12.97 -6.33
N ARG A 281 -13.11 12.43 -6.75
CA ARG A 281 -14.17 11.98 -5.88
C ARG A 281 -13.83 10.58 -5.38
N ILE A 282 -13.76 10.41 -4.06
CA ILE A 282 -13.31 9.17 -3.43
C ILE A 282 -14.40 8.68 -2.47
N SER A 283 -14.89 7.46 -2.68
CA SER A 283 -15.83 6.80 -1.78
C SER A 283 -15.11 5.98 -0.71
N THR A 284 -15.85 5.46 0.26
CA THR A 284 -15.33 4.70 1.40
C THR A 284 -14.43 3.54 0.98
N PHE A 285 -14.87 2.73 0.02
CA PHE A 285 -14.19 1.49 -0.37
C PHE A 285 -13.37 1.61 -1.65
N SER A 286 -13.47 2.72 -2.40
CA SER A 286 -12.69 2.90 -3.61
C SER A 286 -11.19 2.87 -3.32
N PHE A 287 -10.42 2.26 -4.23
CA PHE A 287 -8.96 2.33 -4.15
C PHE A 287 -8.50 3.76 -4.42
N PHE A 288 -7.61 4.23 -3.60
CA PHE A 288 -6.86 5.46 -3.77
C PHE A 288 -5.56 5.35 -2.99
N GLN A 289 -4.46 5.90 -3.48
CA GLN A 289 -3.16 5.83 -2.80
C GLN A 289 -3.26 6.40 -1.38
N THR A 290 -2.72 5.67 -0.40
CA THR A 290 -2.89 6.00 1.02
C THR A 290 -1.93 7.05 1.54
N ASN A 291 -1.10 7.63 0.67
CA ASN A 291 -0.25 8.78 0.88
C ASN A 291 -0.40 9.70 -0.35
N SER A 292 -1.26 10.71 -0.27
CA SER A 292 -1.57 11.60 -1.40
C SER A 292 -0.35 12.36 -1.88
N LEU A 293 0.44 12.92 -0.97
CA LEU A 293 1.64 13.71 -1.34
C LEU A 293 2.76 12.82 -1.89
N GLY A 294 2.94 11.61 -1.35
CA GLY A 294 3.84 10.61 -1.91
C GLY A 294 3.39 10.14 -3.30
N ALA A 295 2.07 10.02 -3.52
CA ALA A 295 1.52 9.70 -4.84
C ALA A 295 1.81 10.79 -5.87
N GLU A 296 1.79 12.08 -5.49
CA GLU A 296 2.21 13.16 -6.37
C GLU A 296 3.66 12.97 -6.83
N VAL A 297 4.59 12.58 -5.93
CA VAL A 297 5.99 12.28 -6.26
C VAL A 297 6.11 11.09 -7.21
N LEU A 298 5.37 10.01 -6.93
CA LEU A 298 5.35 8.80 -7.75
C LEU A 298 4.88 9.11 -9.18
N TYR A 299 3.76 9.78 -9.28
CA TYR A 299 3.13 10.06 -10.56
C TYR A 299 3.86 11.14 -11.37
N ASP A 300 4.43 12.14 -10.71
CA ASP A 300 5.30 13.13 -11.39
C ASP A 300 6.58 12.47 -11.92
N THR A 301 7.12 11.49 -11.18
CA THR A 301 8.25 10.67 -11.66
C THR A 301 7.86 9.88 -12.91
N ALA A 302 6.73 9.17 -12.88
CA ALA A 302 6.23 8.43 -14.04
C ALA A 302 5.99 9.38 -15.23
N ARG A 303 5.32 10.51 -15.01
CA ARG A 303 5.05 11.50 -16.05
C ARG A 303 6.35 12.06 -16.66
N SER A 304 7.38 12.31 -15.86
CA SER A 304 8.68 12.76 -16.36
C SER A 304 9.37 11.74 -17.28
N TYR A 305 9.09 10.45 -17.07
CA TYR A 305 9.61 9.37 -17.92
C TYR A 305 8.82 9.21 -19.23
N VAL A 306 7.52 9.52 -19.21
CA VAL A 306 6.70 9.55 -20.43
C VAL A 306 7.22 10.62 -21.40
N GLY A 307 7.47 11.82 -20.91
CA GLY A 307 7.90 12.97 -21.71
C GLY A 307 6.75 13.60 -22.50
N ASP A 308 7.04 14.22 -23.64
CA ASP A 308 6.04 14.84 -24.51
C ASP A 308 5.44 13.80 -25.48
N THR A 309 4.15 13.54 -25.33
CA THR A 309 3.40 12.53 -26.07
C THR A 309 2.10 13.07 -26.66
N LYS A 310 2.06 14.39 -26.98
CA LYS A 310 0.85 15.09 -27.44
C LYS A 310 0.15 14.46 -28.64
N ASP A 311 0.91 13.77 -29.48
CA ASP A 311 0.39 13.10 -30.68
C ASP A 311 0.21 11.58 -30.49
N GLN A 312 0.45 11.06 -29.27
CA GLN A 312 0.49 9.64 -28.97
C GLN A 312 -0.76 9.16 -28.26
N VAL A 313 -1.09 7.89 -28.52
CA VAL A 313 -2.09 7.12 -27.78
C VAL A 313 -1.37 6.35 -26.68
N ILE A 314 -1.80 6.57 -25.42
CA ILE A 314 -1.24 5.91 -24.24
C ILE A 314 -2.23 4.88 -23.71
N PHE A 315 -1.76 3.67 -23.43
CA PHE A 315 -2.54 2.70 -22.65
C PHE A 315 -2.06 2.73 -21.20
N ASP A 316 -3.01 2.91 -20.27
CA ASP A 316 -2.83 2.76 -18.82
C ASP A 316 -3.44 1.42 -18.39
N LEU A 317 -2.61 0.39 -18.28
CA LEU A 317 -3.08 -0.97 -17.99
C LEU A 317 -3.01 -1.23 -16.48
N TYR A 318 -4.11 -1.78 -15.94
CA TYR A 318 -4.40 -1.88 -14.49
C TYR A 318 -4.68 -0.49 -13.90
N SER A 319 -5.49 0.30 -14.61
CA SER A 319 -5.64 1.75 -14.36
C SER A 319 -6.34 2.12 -13.03
N GLY A 320 -6.95 1.16 -12.32
CA GLY A 320 -7.69 1.43 -11.08
C GLY A 320 -8.75 2.51 -11.29
N THR A 321 -8.74 3.55 -10.46
CA THR A 321 -9.63 4.71 -10.58
C THR A 321 -9.16 5.75 -11.61
N GLY A 322 -8.26 5.37 -12.50
CA GLY A 322 -7.80 6.18 -13.63
C GLY A 322 -6.93 7.38 -13.26
N THR A 323 -6.26 7.34 -12.12
CA THR A 323 -5.45 8.47 -11.64
C THR A 323 -4.28 8.76 -12.57
N ILE A 324 -3.53 7.73 -12.99
CA ILE A 324 -2.39 7.87 -13.91
C ILE A 324 -2.88 8.32 -15.28
N ALA A 325 -3.91 7.67 -15.82
CA ALA A 325 -4.50 8.06 -17.11
C ALA A 325 -4.89 9.54 -17.14
N GLN A 326 -5.55 10.03 -16.11
CA GLN A 326 -5.98 11.44 -16.04
C GLN A 326 -4.79 12.40 -15.92
N MET A 327 -3.73 12.04 -15.21
CA MET A 327 -2.53 12.87 -15.12
C MET A 327 -1.72 12.91 -16.42
N LEU A 328 -1.82 11.88 -17.25
CA LEU A 328 -1.18 11.82 -18.57
C LEU A 328 -2.02 12.48 -19.67
N ALA A 329 -3.32 12.63 -19.46
CA ALA A 329 -4.22 13.21 -20.47
C ALA A 329 -3.79 14.58 -21.01
N PRO A 330 -3.29 15.54 -20.19
CA PRO A 330 -2.83 16.84 -20.69
C PRO A 330 -1.64 16.78 -21.65
N VAL A 331 -0.86 15.70 -21.64
CA VAL A 331 0.35 15.52 -22.45
C VAL A 331 0.19 14.44 -23.53
N ALA A 332 -1.01 13.88 -23.69
CA ALA A 332 -1.30 12.80 -24.63
C ALA A 332 -2.40 13.20 -25.62
N LYS A 333 -2.41 12.59 -26.79
CA LYS A 333 -3.54 12.68 -27.75
C LYS A 333 -4.78 11.98 -27.17
N LYS A 334 -4.60 10.77 -26.67
CA LYS A 334 -5.66 9.95 -26.08
C LYS A 334 -5.04 9.03 -25.02
N VAL A 335 -5.74 8.81 -23.91
CA VAL A 335 -5.36 7.81 -22.92
C VAL A 335 -6.49 6.81 -22.76
N ILE A 336 -6.16 5.51 -22.84
CA ILE A 336 -7.11 4.41 -22.64
C ILE A 336 -6.70 3.64 -21.40
N GLY A 337 -7.55 3.70 -20.38
CA GLY A 337 -7.39 2.94 -19.13
C GLY A 337 -8.12 1.59 -19.20
N VAL A 338 -7.47 0.51 -18.79
CA VAL A 338 -8.08 -0.82 -18.69
C VAL A 338 -8.00 -1.31 -17.24
N GLU A 339 -9.16 -1.63 -16.65
CA GLU A 339 -9.28 -2.07 -15.27
C GLU A 339 -10.37 -3.14 -15.17
N ILE A 340 -10.14 -4.15 -14.33
CA ILE A 340 -11.06 -5.28 -14.15
C ILE A 340 -12.27 -4.94 -13.26
N VAL A 341 -12.12 -3.99 -12.36
CA VAL A 341 -13.16 -3.59 -11.39
C VAL A 341 -14.08 -2.54 -12.00
N GLU A 342 -15.31 -2.91 -12.33
CA GLU A 342 -16.28 -2.03 -13.01
C GLU A 342 -16.56 -0.72 -12.22
N GLU A 343 -16.64 -0.78 -10.89
CA GLU A 343 -16.84 0.38 -10.04
C GLU A 343 -15.67 1.36 -10.12
N ALA A 344 -14.44 0.86 -10.24
CA ALA A 344 -13.25 1.68 -10.43
C ALA A 344 -13.27 2.38 -11.78
N VAL A 345 -13.67 1.68 -12.85
CA VAL A 345 -13.84 2.22 -14.21
C VAL A 345 -14.90 3.32 -14.23
N LYS A 346 -16.04 3.10 -13.57
CA LYS A 346 -17.09 4.12 -13.43
C LYS A 346 -16.56 5.35 -12.70
N ALA A 347 -15.87 5.17 -11.58
CA ALA A 347 -15.26 6.27 -10.82
C ALA A 347 -14.21 7.02 -11.65
N ALA A 348 -13.40 6.32 -12.45
CA ALA A 348 -12.44 6.91 -13.37
C ALA A 348 -13.10 7.83 -14.39
N GLY A 349 -14.21 7.37 -15.02
CA GLY A 349 -14.99 8.17 -15.97
C GLY A 349 -15.66 9.38 -15.34
N GLU A 350 -16.19 9.26 -14.12
CA GLU A 350 -16.77 10.37 -13.37
C GLU A 350 -15.70 11.42 -13.00
N ASN A 351 -14.53 10.98 -12.54
CA ASN A 351 -13.40 11.86 -12.21
C ASN A 351 -12.82 12.56 -13.45
N ALA A 352 -12.72 11.87 -14.60
CA ALA A 352 -12.29 12.50 -15.83
C ALA A 352 -13.24 13.62 -16.28
N LYS A 353 -14.56 13.40 -16.18
CA LYS A 353 -15.58 14.43 -16.44
C LYS A 353 -15.47 15.60 -15.46
N LEU A 354 -15.28 15.31 -14.16
CA LEU A 354 -15.08 16.33 -13.12
C LEU A 354 -13.88 17.24 -13.43
N ASN A 355 -12.83 16.67 -14.02
CA ASN A 355 -11.61 17.38 -14.41
C ASN A 355 -11.66 17.97 -15.84
N GLY A 356 -12.79 17.84 -16.54
CA GLY A 356 -12.95 18.35 -17.91
C GLY A 356 -12.07 17.64 -18.95
N LEU A 357 -11.60 16.43 -18.66
CA LEU A 357 -10.76 15.64 -19.56
C LEU A 357 -11.64 14.90 -20.57
N THR A 358 -11.46 15.21 -21.86
CA THR A 358 -12.26 14.63 -22.95
C THR A 358 -11.52 13.54 -23.73
N ASN A 359 -10.22 13.36 -23.47
CA ASN A 359 -9.35 12.43 -24.16
C ASN A 359 -8.97 11.19 -23.32
N CYS A 360 -9.68 10.94 -22.21
CA CYS A 360 -9.59 9.70 -21.44
C CYS A 360 -10.77 8.78 -21.78
N GLU A 361 -10.47 7.52 -22.03
CA GLU A 361 -11.43 6.44 -22.18
C GLU A 361 -11.10 5.33 -21.17
N PHE A 362 -12.12 4.76 -20.51
CA PHE A 362 -11.92 3.70 -19.53
C PHE A 362 -12.75 2.47 -19.89
N ILE A 363 -12.12 1.31 -19.89
CA ILE A 363 -12.68 0.03 -20.31
C ILE A 363 -12.64 -0.95 -19.14
N ALA A 364 -13.83 -1.47 -18.79
CA ALA A 364 -13.95 -2.50 -17.76
C ALA A 364 -13.65 -3.88 -18.33
N GLY A 365 -12.69 -4.59 -17.72
CA GLY A 365 -12.41 -5.97 -18.06
C GLY A 365 -10.99 -6.40 -17.76
N ASP A 366 -10.78 -7.70 -17.84
CA ASP A 366 -9.46 -8.32 -17.67
C ASP A 366 -8.52 -7.87 -18.81
N VAL A 367 -7.33 -7.35 -18.45
CA VAL A 367 -6.35 -6.83 -19.42
C VAL A 367 -6.07 -7.84 -20.53
N LEU A 368 -5.86 -9.13 -20.19
CA LEU A 368 -5.58 -10.18 -21.17
C LEU A 368 -6.68 -10.34 -22.23
N LYS A 369 -7.94 -10.10 -21.85
CA LYS A 369 -9.10 -10.23 -22.76
C LYS A 369 -9.37 -8.94 -23.51
N MET A 370 -9.24 -7.80 -22.83
CA MET A 370 -9.59 -6.50 -23.42
C MET A 370 -8.61 -6.05 -24.49
N LEU A 371 -7.33 -6.39 -24.38
CA LEU A 371 -6.31 -6.02 -25.37
C LEU A 371 -6.65 -6.46 -26.80
N ASP A 372 -7.39 -7.55 -26.98
CA ASP A 372 -7.83 -8.02 -28.30
C ASP A 372 -9.06 -7.26 -28.85
N THR A 373 -9.77 -6.48 -28.04
CA THR A 373 -11.02 -5.79 -28.40
C THR A 373 -10.83 -4.30 -28.67
N ILE A 374 -9.69 -3.72 -28.24
CA ILE A 374 -9.40 -2.31 -28.42
C ILE A 374 -8.91 -2.07 -29.84
N SER A 375 -9.60 -1.21 -30.58
CA SER A 375 -9.25 -0.88 -31.96
C SER A 375 -8.04 0.05 -32.09
N ASP A 376 -7.83 0.91 -31.11
CA ASP A 376 -6.66 1.79 -31.04
C ASP A 376 -5.38 0.98 -30.80
N ARG A 377 -4.27 1.48 -31.33
CA ARG A 377 -2.94 0.95 -31.03
C ARG A 377 -2.19 1.92 -30.15
N PRO A 378 -1.55 1.45 -29.05
CA PRO A 378 -0.75 2.32 -28.22
C PRO A 378 0.56 2.67 -28.89
N ASP A 379 0.98 3.92 -28.72
CA ASP A 379 2.35 4.37 -28.99
C ASP A 379 3.21 4.24 -27.72
N PHE A 380 2.56 4.27 -26.54
CA PHE A 380 3.18 4.15 -25.22
C PHE A 380 2.28 3.36 -24.27
N ILE A 381 2.89 2.56 -23.38
CA ILE A 381 2.13 1.79 -22.38
C ILE A 381 2.65 2.12 -20.98
N VAL A 382 1.73 2.37 -20.05
CA VAL A 382 1.98 2.44 -18.59
C VAL A 382 1.40 1.20 -17.94
N LEU A 383 2.20 0.55 -17.09
CA LEU A 383 1.87 -0.65 -16.35
C LEU A 383 1.93 -0.35 -14.86
N ASP A 384 0.82 -0.51 -14.15
CA ASP A 384 0.75 -0.44 -12.69
C ASP A 384 0.03 -1.69 -12.14
N PRO A 385 0.63 -2.89 -12.30
CA PRO A 385 -0.01 -4.15 -11.97
C PRO A 385 -0.11 -4.38 -10.46
N PRO A 386 -0.97 -5.32 -10.02
CA PRO A 386 -1.07 -5.73 -8.63
C PRO A 386 0.25 -6.33 -8.11
N ARG A 387 0.34 -6.51 -6.78
CA ARG A 387 1.55 -7.01 -6.08
C ARG A 387 2.17 -8.29 -6.65
N ASP A 388 1.36 -9.15 -7.28
CA ASP A 388 1.85 -10.39 -7.88
C ASP A 388 2.49 -10.19 -9.25
N GLY A 389 2.52 -8.94 -9.76
CA GLY A 389 3.02 -8.61 -11.09
C GLY A 389 2.05 -9.02 -12.19
N ILE A 390 2.53 -9.11 -13.42
CA ILE A 390 1.71 -9.38 -14.59
C ILE A 390 1.70 -10.89 -14.88
N HIS A 391 0.50 -11.43 -15.14
CA HIS A 391 0.39 -12.82 -15.56
C HIS A 391 1.17 -13.03 -16.90
N PRO A 392 1.99 -14.09 -17.05
CA PRO A 392 2.86 -14.25 -18.22
C PRO A 392 2.16 -14.18 -19.57
N LYS A 393 0.91 -14.68 -19.68
CA LYS A 393 0.12 -14.57 -20.91
C LYS A 393 -0.30 -13.14 -21.22
N ALA A 394 -0.64 -12.35 -20.19
CA ALA A 394 -0.97 -10.93 -20.37
C ALA A 394 0.28 -10.12 -20.74
N LEU A 395 1.40 -10.38 -20.06
CA LEU A 395 2.67 -9.74 -20.37
C LEU A 395 3.11 -10.01 -21.82
N LYS A 396 2.95 -11.26 -22.30
CA LYS A 396 3.22 -11.59 -23.70
C LYS A 396 2.36 -10.79 -24.67
N ARG A 397 1.05 -10.62 -24.39
CA ARG A 397 0.15 -9.81 -25.23
C ARG A 397 0.55 -8.34 -25.25
N ILE A 398 0.95 -7.79 -24.08
CA ILE A 398 1.46 -6.42 -23.98
C ILE A 398 2.72 -6.24 -24.83
N ILE A 399 3.65 -7.18 -24.76
CA ILE A 399 4.87 -7.21 -25.57
C ILE A 399 4.56 -7.25 -27.07
N ASP A 400 3.53 -7.97 -27.47
CA ASP A 400 3.15 -8.16 -28.89
C ASP A 400 2.62 -6.86 -29.55
N TYR A 401 2.20 -5.84 -28.77
CA TYR A 401 1.95 -4.50 -29.33
C TYR A 401 3.21 -3.88 -29.94
N GLY A 402 4.38 -4.23 -29.41
CA GLY A 402 5.66 -3.80 -29.97
C GLY A 402 5.94 -2.32 -29.81
N VAL A 403 5.37 -1.67 -28.78
CA VAL A 403 5.67 -0.25 -28.49
C VAL A 403 7.15 -0.05 -28.23
N ASP A 404 7.68 1.10 -28.65
CA ASP A 404 9.11 1.41 -28.46
C ASP A 404 9.46 1.67 -27.00
N ARG A 405 8.53 2.20 -26.22
CA ARG A 405 8.75 2.57 -24.82
C ARG A 405 7.55 2.22 -23.96
N MET A 406 7.82 1.82 -22.72
CA MET A 406 6.81 1.62 -21.69
C MET A 406 7.33 2.00 -20.29
N ILE A 407 6.43 2.29 -19.38
CA ILE A 407 6.72 2.44 -17.95
C ILE A 407 6.14 1.25 -17.21
N TYR A 408 6.92 0.76 -16.24
CA TYR A 408 6.45 -0.20 -15.25
C TYR A 408 6.56 0.44 -13.86
N ILE A 409 5.42 0.60 -13.18
CA ILE A 409 5.31 1.03 -11.79
C ILE A 409 5.08 -0.22 -10.95
N SER A 410 5.79 -0.38 -9.84
CA SER A 410 5.69 -1.60 -9.03
C SER A 410 5.79 -1.32 -7.55
N CYS A 411 4.76 -1.72 -6.80
CA CYS A 411 4.77 -1.74 -5.34
C CYS A 411 5.52 -2.95 -4.74
N LYS A 412 6.03 -3.87 -5.58
CA LYS A 412 6.75 -5.08 -5.15
C LYS A 412 7.92 -5.39 -6.08
N PRO A 413 9.11 -4.85 -5.79
CA PRO A 413 10.29 -4.98 -6.67
C PRO A 413 10.67 -6.41 -7.07
N THR A 414 10.34 -7.41 -6.25
CA THR A 414 10.58 -8.83 -6.61
C THR A 414 9.68 -9.33 -7.74
N SER A 415 8.46 -8.80 -7.88
CA SER A 415 7.58 -9.13 -9.00
C SER A 415 8.05 -8.40 -10.26
N LEU A 416 8.46 -7.14 -10.13
CA LEU A 416 9.08 -6.38 -11.21
C LEU A 416 10.33 -7.11 -11.75
N ALA A 417 11.26 -7.52 -10.87
CA ALA A 417 12.48 -8.23 -11.28
C ALA A 417 12.16 -9.50 -12.11
N ARG A 418 11.16 -10.28 -11.69
CA ARG A 418 10.69 -11.46 -12.44
C ARG A 418 10.10 -11.08 -13.82
N ASP A 419 9.27 -10.06 -13.87
CA ASP A 419 8.60 -9.64 -15.11
C ASP A 419 9.61 -9.01 -16.09
N LEU A 420 10.67 -8.35 -15.58
CA LEU A 420 11.80 -7.85 -16.35
C LEU A 420 12.54 -8.95 -17.08
N GLU A 421 12.72 -10.14 -16.49
CA GLU A 421 13.38 -11.27 -17.18
C GLU A 421 12.66 -11.61 -18.50
N MET A 422 11.31 -11.64 -18.47
CA MET A 422 10.53 -11.89 -19.66
C MET A 422 10.61 -10.73 -20.66
N LEU A 423 10.44 -9.48 -20.20
CA LEU A 423 10.50 -8.28 -21.05
C LEU A 423 11.86 -8.20 -21.78
N GLN A 424 12.96 -8.44 -21.09
CA GLN A 424 14.30 -8.42 -21.65
C GLN A 424 14.51 -9.53 -22.68
N GLY A 425 13.93 -10.72 -22.45
CA GLY A 425 13.95 -11.83 -23.41
C GLY A 425 13.27 -11.48 -24.74
N TYR A 426 12.41 -10.44 -24.77
CA TYR A 426 11.76 -9.92 -25.98
C TYR A 426 12.36 -8.59 -26.48
N GLY A 427 13.54 -8.21 -25.99
CA GLY A 427 14.31 -7.06 -26.48
C GLY A 427 14.05 -5.75 -25.75
N TYR A 428 13.22 -5.71 -24.71
CA TYR A 428 13.09 -4.53 -23.87
C TYR A 428 14.28 -4.42 -22.93
N ARG A 429 14.71 -3.19 -22.64
CA ARG A 429 15.77 -2.89 -21.67
C ARG A 429 15.34 -1.78 -20.74
N VAL A 430 15.73 -1.86 -19.49
CA VAL A 430 15.58 -0.76 -18.55
C VAL A 430 16.51 0.36 -18.97
N GLU A 431 16.00 1.54 -19.23
CA GLU A 431 16.79 2.75 -19.47
C GLU A 431 17.09 3.47 -18.15
N ARG A 432 16.04 3.69 -17.36
CA ARG A 432 16.10 4.42 -16.09
C ARG A 432 15.21 3.73 -15.07
N ALA A 433 15.61 3.79 -13.81
CA ALA A 433 14.79 3.34 -12.69
C ALA A 433 14.94 4.30 -11.51
N CYS A 434 13.82 4.56 -10.83
CA CYS A 434 13.75 5.37 -9.62
C CYS A 434 12.85 4.71 -8.59
N CYS A 435 13.24 4.76 -7.33
CA CYS A 435 12.39 4.37 -6.22
C CYS A 435 11.64 5.58 -5.66
N VAL A 436 10.48 5.35 -5.06
CA VAL A 436 9.72 6.37 -4.32
C VAL A 436 9.27 5.79 -2.99
N ASP A 437 9.60 6.48 -1.89
CA ASP A 437 9.15 6.07 -0.56
C ASP A 437 7.72 6.53 -0.28
N MET A 438 6.77 5.81 -0.87
CA MET A 438 5.34 6.01 -0.64
C MET A 438 4.90 5.69 0.80
N PHE A 439 5.67 4.85 1.51
CA PHE A 439 5.27 4.27 2.79
C PHE A 439 6.42 4.36 3.81
N PRO A 440 6.76 5.58 4.29
CA PRO A 440 7.70 5.77 5.38
C PRO A 440 7.46 4.79 6.54
N TRP A 441 8.54 4.32 7.15
CA TRP A 441 8.55 3.40 8.30
C TRP A 441 8.06 1.97 8.02
N SER A 442 7.65 1.66 6.79
CA SER A 442 7.32 0.30 6.36
C SER A 442 8.42 -0.30 5.47
N ALA A 443 8.34 -1.60 5.18
CA ALA A 443 9.25 -2.26 4.24
C ALA A 443 8.83 -2.08 2.76
N ASN A 444 7.73 -1.39 2.49
CA ASN A 444 7.24 -1.18 1.13
C ASN A 444 7.97 -0.03 0.45
N VAL A 445 8.14 -0.15 -0.85
CA VAL A 445 8.74 0.87 -1.72
C VAL A 445 8.12 0.74 -3.11
N GLU A 446 7.83 1.88 -3.74
CA GLU A 446 7.43 1.93 -5.14
C GLU A 446 8.67 2.04 -6.03
N THR A 447 8.60 1.43 -7.21
CA THR A 447 9.69 1.48 -8.20
C THR A 447 9.11 1.83 -9.55
N VAL A 448 9.65 2.85 -10.19
CA VAL A 448 9.28 3.27 -11.56
C VAL A 448 10.42 2.92 -12.48
N CYS A 449 10.16 2.12 -13.51
CA CYS A 449 11.13 1.76 -14.55
C CYS A 449 10.66 2.25 -15.92
N LEU A 450 11.52 2.99 -16.61
CA LEU A 450 11.36 3.26 -18.04
C LEU A 450 12.03 2.14 -18.83
N LEU A 451 11.28 1.54 -19.74
CA LEU A 451 11.72 0.47 -20.60
C LEU A 451 11.71 0.92 -22.05
N SER A 452 12.74 0.58 -22.82
CA SER A 452 12.77 0.78 -24.28
C SER A 452 13.03 -0.52 -25.01
N LYS A 453 12.40 -0.69 -26.15
CA LYS A 453 12.68 -1.77 -27.07
C LYS A 453 13.89 -1.40 -27.89
N LYS A 454 14.96 -2.17 -27.78
CA LYS A 454 16.14 -1.99 -28.64
C LYS A 454 15.95 -2.79 -29.91
N PRO A 455 16.36 -2.23 -31.07
CA PRO A 455 16.30 -2.91 -32.34
C PRO A 455 17.14 -4.18 -32.37
#